data_83f4d07b83c80fe5259de2578f9e9d60
#
_entry.id   83f4d07b83c80fe5259de2578f9e9d60
#
_cell.length_a   1.000
_cell.length_b   1.000
_cell.length_c   1.000
_cell.angle_alpha   90.00
_cell.angle_beta   90.00
_cell.angle_gamma   90.00
#
_symmetry.space_group_name_H-M   'P 1'
#
loop_
_entity.id
_entity.type
_entity.pdbx_description
1 polymer ?
#
loop_
_entity_poly.entity_id
_entity_poly.type
_entity_poly.pdbx_seq_one_letter_code
_entity_poly.pdbx_strand_id
1 'polypeptide(L)'
;MSKDRKRKNMLIIACIMLFAILFTLVPAFSFSVTAARRNTGSVAEEYVRYQSRLQNIEKITDLEENGFRLLEDQIFAMPLQKLPEDTPEEAVDEVWFYAALDKQYHRLAVFLADDNGQILYKTDQLEANYCYPGELRQPIEKLASVSFQDVDNDSDTDIILIAQCHNDRGDYQEKSYKVGDVLFQEDGSFYRDYRISDKINRFDMNKNPACILNFVRDGRSTEFLYTAETYGELLSHNFRVIEEQSYTRNFEKLGKMKVVPGVYRMAEYDVFMIYLIDEQGNIVWSFQPMEDYDNLYALKGIQGKDLDGDGFKDLVVFAKYSYEGDLGELLVDTVCTVYYQRTAGFEKDKDFTANYECTEEDTLEALVGKIRAYWGWQT
;
A
#
# COMPACT_ATOMS: atom_id res chain seq x y z
N MET A 1 -48.78 25.93 15.42
CA MET A 1 -47.94 25.30 14.41
C MET A 1 -47.22 26.39 13.64
N SER A 2 -45.96 26.57 13.98
CA SER A 2 -45.18 27.79 13.96
C SER A 2 -44.67 28.20 12.58
N LYS A 3 -44.55 29.50 12.36
CA LYS A 3 -43.97 30.18 11.19
C LYS A 3 -42.55 29.65 10.79
N ASP A 4 -41.86 29.01 11.73
CA ASP A 4 -40.49 28.46 11.47
C ASP A 4 -40.49 27.21 10.60
N ARG A 5 -41.53 26.41 10.61
CA ARG A 5 -41.62 25.21 9.76
C ARG A 5 -41.84 25.56 8.26
N LYS A 6 -42.55 26.66 8.00
CA LYS A 6 -42.74 27.19 6.65
C LYS A 6 -41.44 27.81 6.08
N ARG A 7 -40.65 28.50 6.92
CA ARG A 7 -39.36 29.07 6.51
C ARG A 7 -38.30 27.97 6.18
N LYS A 8 -38.22 26.89 6.96
CA LYS A 8 -37.32 25.76 6.67
C LYS A 8 -37.67 25.06 5.37
N ASN A 9 -38.96 24.81 5.11
CA ASN A 9 -39.37 24.16 3.86
C ASN A 9 -39.16 25.07 2.64
N MET A 10 -39.28 26.39 2.79
CA MET A 10 -38.98 27.32 1.68
C MET A 10 -37.51 27.45 1.39
N LEU A 11 -36.60 27.29 2.39
CA LEU A 11 -35.17 27.29 2.22
C LEU A 11 -34.69 26.01 1.48
N ILE A 12 -35.29 24.85 1.82
CA ILE A 12 -34.94 23.56 1.18
C ILE A 12 -35.38 23.58 -0.30
N ILE A 13 -36.57 24.12 -0.61
CA ILE A 13 -37.04 24.24 -1.97
C ILE A 13 -36.17 25.22 -2.78
N ALA A 14 -35.72 26.31 -2.18
CA ALA A 14 -34.80 27.28 -2.81
C ALA A 14 -33.43 26.66 -3.10
N CYS A 15 -32.88 25.85 -2.19
CA CYS A 15 -31.61 25.12 -2.42
C CYS A 15 -31.74 24.07 -3.53
N ILE A 16 -32.86 23.34 -3.62
CA ILE A 16 -33.09 22.35 -4.68
C ILE A 16 -33.25 23.05 -6.03
N MET A 17 -33.92 24.21 -6.10
CA MET A 17 -34.05 24.98 -7.35
C MET A 17 -32.73 25.62 -7.78
N LEU A 18 -31.86 26.05 -6.85
CA LEU A 18 -30.53 26.58 -7.16
C LEU A 18 -29.60 25.48 -7.72
N PHE A 19 -29.70 24.25 -7.20
CA PHE A 19 -28.95 23.10 -7.73
C PHE A 19 -29.40 22.68 -9.13
N ALA A 20 -30.70 22.81 -9.44
CA ALA A 20 -31.25 22.50 -10.77
C ALA A 20 -30.84 23.54 -11.83
N ILE A 21 -30.66 24.82 -11.47
CA ILE A 21 -30.26 25.90 -12.38
C ILE A 21 -28.75 25.88 -12.67
N LEU A 22 -27.89 25.39 -11.71
CA LEU A 22 -26.45 25.24 -11.95
C LEU A 22 -26.11 24.10 -12.95
N PHE A 23 -27.01 23.13 -13.16
CA PHE A 23 -26.81 22.04 -14.12
C PHE A 23 -27.20 22.42 -15.59
N THR A 24 -27.88 23.56 -15.81
CA THR A 24 -28.32 23.95 -17.13
C THR A 24 -27.45 25.02 -17.82
N LEU A 25 -26.37 25.48 -17.20
CA LEU A 25 -25.48 26.54 -17.72
C LEU A 25 -24.02 26.09 -17.90
N VAL A 26 -23.78 24.77 -18.13
CA VAL A 26 -22.47 24.33 -18.64
C VAL A 26 -22.59 24.30 -20.19
N PRO A 27 -21.84 25.14 -20.93
CA PRO A 27 -21.81 25.03 -22.37
C PRO A 27 -21.24 23.66 -22.74
N ALA A 28 -21.97 22.97 -23.62
CA ALA A 28 -21.60 21.69 -24.20
C ALA A 28 -20.23 21.80 -24.88
N PHE A 29 -19.16 21.46 -24.14
CA PHE A 29 -17.92 21.02 -24.74
C PHE A 29 -18.18 19.61 -25.30
N SER A 30 -18.48 19.53 -26.57
CA SER A 30 -18.52 18.28 -27.35
C SER A 30 -17.09 17.74 -27.46
N PHE A 31 -16.58 17.11 -26.38
CA PHE A 31 -15.50 16.16 -26.55
C PHE A 31 -16.11 14.90 -27.16
N SER A 32 -15.55 14.47 -28.27
CA SER A 32 -15.94 13.27 -28.99
C SER A 32 -15.78 12.02 -28.11
N VAL A 33 -16.86 11.69 -27.40
CA VAL A 33 -17.00 10.48 -26.54
C VAL A 33 -17.28 9.24 -27.42
N THR A 34 -16.99 9.27 -28.71
CA THR A 34 -17.28 8.14 -29.63
C THR A 34 -16.26 7.01 -29.57
N ALA A 35 -15.06 7.21 -28.98
CA ALA A 35 -14.07 6.14 -28.82
C ALA A 35 -14.20 5.39 -27.48
N ALA A 36 -14.67 6.04 -26.41
CA ALA A 36 -14.79 5.42 -25.09
C ALA A 36 -16.02 4.52 -24.92
N ARG A 37 -17.08 4.74 -25.70
CA ARG A 37 -18.32 3.92 -25.62
C ARG A 37 -18.23 2.54 -26.26
N ARG A 38 -17.25 2.27 -27.12
CA ARG A 38 -17.08 0.95 -27.73
C ARG A 38 -16.33 -0.05 -26.82
N ASN A 39 -15.51 0.42 -25.88
CA ASN A 39 -14.75 -0.46 -24.99
C ASN A 39 -15.48 -0.83 -23.69
N THR A 40 -16.40 0.00 -23.18
CA THR A 40 -17.09 -0.31 -21.92
C THR A 40 -18.09 -1.46 -22.06
N GLY A 41 -18.68 -1.68 -23.22
CA GLY A 41 -19.53 -2.85 -23.47
C GLY A 41 -18.76 -4.16 -23.48
N SER A 42 -17.54 -4.17 -24.04
CA SER A 42 -16.72 -5.39 -24.12
C SER A 42 -16.14 -5.81 -22.77
N VAL A 43 -15.68 -4.86 -21.93
CA VAL A 43 -15.14 -5.15 -20.60
C VAL A 43 -16.22 -5.68 -19.67
N ALA A 44 -17.42 -5.13 -19.70
CA ALA A 44 -18.54 -5.62 -18.90
C ALA A 44 -18.97 -7.05 -19.31
N GLU A 45 -19.00 -7.35 -20.60
CA GLU A 45 -19.32 -8.69 -21.11
C GLU A 45 -18.21 -9.70 -20.76
N GLU A 46 -16.95 -9.30 -20.81
CA GLU A 46 -15.81 -10.13 -20.40
C GLU A 46 -15.85 -10.41 -18.91
N TYR A 47 -16.19 -9.41 -18.09
CA TYR A 47 -16.36 -9.59 -16.65
C TYR A 47 -17.49 -10.58 -16.32
N VAL A 48 -18.64 -10.49 -17.01
CA VAL A 48 -19.75 -11.44 -16.86
C VAL A 48 -19.29 -12.87 -17.22
N ARG A 49 -18.53 -13.04 -18.30
CA ARG A 49 -17.97 -14.33 -18.69
C ARG A 49 -16.98 -14.88 -17.65
N TYR A 50 -16.11 -14.01 -17.14
CA TYR A 50 -15.19 -14.37 -16.06
C TYR A 50 -15.94 -14.83 -14.80
N GLN A 51 -16.93 -14.06 -14.34
CA GLN A 51 -17.76 -14.41 -13.19
C GLN A 51 -18.53 -15.74 -13.42
N SER A 52 -19.05 -15.95 -14.62
CA SER A 52 -19.70 -17.22 -14.96
C SER A 52 -18.76 -18.43 -14.84
N ARG A 53 -17.49 -18.29 -15.28
CA ARG A 53 -16.48 -19.35 -15.10
C ARG A 53 -16.18 -19.61 -13.63
N LEU A 54 -16.02 -18.55 -12.82
CA LEU A 54 -15.81 -18.68 -11.38
C LEU A 54 -17.01 -19.37 -10.69
N GLN A 55 -18.22 -19.00 -11.04
CA GLN A 55 -19.43 -19.60 -10.48
C GLN A 55 -19.59 -21.11 -10.83
N ASN A 56 -19.14 -21.54 -12.01
CA ASN A 56 -19.22 -22.93 -12.46
C ASN A 56 -18.26 -23.88 -11.72
N ILE A 57 -17.32 -23.36 -10.91
CA ILE A 57 -16.40 -24.19 -10.14
C ILE A 57 -17.15 -24.72 -8.91
N GLU A 58 -17.52 -25.99 -8.92
CA GLU A 58 -18.17 -26.68 -7.79
C GLU A 58 -17.18 -27.55 -7.01
N LYS A 59 -16.09 -27.97 -7.68
CA LYS A 59 -15.01 -28.77 -7.09
C LYS A 59 -13.65 -28.20 -7.45
N ILE A 60 -12.64 -28.49 -6.65
CA ILE A 60 -11.25 -28.09 -6.94
C ILE A 60 -10.76 -28.66 -8.30
N THR A 61 -11.25 -29.83 -8.70
CA THR A 61 -10.95 -30.43 -10.01
C THR A 61 -11.44 -29.61 -11.20
N ASP A 62 -12.43 -28.74 -11.01
CA ASP A 62 -13.06 -27.95 -12.08
C ASP A 62 -12.25 -26.68 -12.43
N LEU A 63 -11.24 -26.34 -11.61
CA LEU A 63 -10.42 -25.12 -11.77
C LEU A 63 -9.81 -25.01 -13.17
N GLU A 64 -9.13 -26.06 -13.61
CA GLU A 64 -8.40 -26.09 -14.89
C GLU A 64 -9.32 -25.88 -16.09
N GLU A 65 -10.48 -26.58 -16.11
CA GLU A 65 -11.48 -26.47 -17.17
C GLU A 65 -12.12 -25.10 -17.24
N ASN A 66 -12.24 -24.42 -16.10
CA ASN A 66 -12.75 -23.06 -16.00
C ASN A 66 -11.67 -21.96 -16.19
N GLY A 67 -10.45 -22.38 -16.57
CA GLY A 67 -9.37 -21.45 -16.93
C GLY A 67 -8.61 -20.86 -15.73
N PHE A 68 -8.66 -21.51 -14.56
CA PHE A 68 -7.89 -21.15 -13.39
C PHE A 68 -6.68 -22.07 -13.23
N ARG A 69 -5.57 -21.53 -12.76
CA ARG A 69 -4.37 -22.28 -12.38
C ARG A 69 -4.28 -22.34 -10.87
N LEU A 70 -4.35 -23.53 -10.32
CA LEU A 70 -4.16 -23.79 -8.90
C LEU A 70 -2.74 -23.38 -8.48
N LEU A 71 -2.61 -22.72 -7.33
CA LEU A 71 -1.34 -22.43 -6.68
C LEU A 71 -1.04 -23.58 -5.70
N GLU A 72 -0.33 -24.60 -6.19
CA GLU A 72 -0.12 -25.86 -5.46
C GLU A 72 0.68 -25.68 -4.16
N ASP A 73 1.52 -24.65 -4.09
CA ASP A 73 2.28 -24.25 -2.91
C ASP A 73 1.45 -23.50 -1.85
N GLN A 74 0.20 -23.19 -2.16
CA GLN A 74 -0.75 -22.45 -1.32
C GLN A 74 -2.00 -23.28 -0.99
N ILE A 75 -1.79 -24.54 -0.63
CA ILE A 75 -2.84 -25.47 -0.18
C ILE A 75 -2.60 -25.76 1.30
N PHE A 76 -3.57 -25.41 2.15
CA PHE A 76 -3.43 -25.53 3.59
C PHE A 76 -4.71 -26.07 4.24
N ALA A 77 -4.55 -26.92 5.25
CA ALA A 77 -5.63 -27.20 6.17
C ALA A 77 -5.99 -25.94 6.94
N MET A 78 -7.26 -25.56 6.96
CA MET A 78 -7.73 -24.37 7.63
C MET A 78 -8.42 -24.74 8.95
N PRO A 79 -7.99 -24.20 10.10
CA PRO A 79 -8.63 -24.41 11.38
C PRO A 79 -9.93 -23.59 11.47
N LEU A 80 -10.99 -24.08 10.85
CA LEU A 80 -12.29 -23.40 10.82
C LEU A 80 -13.14 -23.86 12.00
N GLN A 81 -13.62 -22.93 12.79
CA GLN A 81 -14.45 -23.21 13.97
C GLN A 81 -15.93 -23.29 13.63
N LYS A 82 -16.38 -22.53 12.63
CA LYS A 82 -17.74 -22.53 12.10
C LYS A 82 -17.69 -22.80 10.59
N LEU A 83 -18.50 -23.73 10.14
CA LEU A 83 -18.64 -24.01 8.71
C LEU A 83 -19.55 -22.97 8.03
N PRO A 84 -19.39 -22.72 6.72
CA PRO A 84 -20.33 -21.92 5.95
C PRO A 84 -21.78 -22.42 6.11
N GLU A 85 -22.75 -21.48 6.09
CA GLU A 85 -24.17 -21.81 6.16
C GLU A 85 -24.52 -22.90 5.12
N ASP A 86 -25.42 -23.81 5.49
CA ASP A 86 -25.85 -24.97 4.68
C ASP A 86 -24.84 -26.12 4.54
N THR A 87 -23.67 -26.08 5.20
CA THR A 87 -22.75 -27.22 5.22
C THR A 87 -23.19 -28.23 6.27
N PRO A 88 -23.47 -29.51 5.92
CA PRO A 88 -23.79 -30.55 6.89
C PRO A 88 -22.61 -30.79 7.84
N GLU A 89 -22.77 -30.55 9.15
CA GLU A 89 -21.70 -30.77 10.15
C GLU A 89 -21.11 -32.19 10.14
N GLU A 90 -21.90 -33.19 9.73
CA GLU A 90 -21.48 -34.59 9.68
C GLU A 90 -20.65 -34.94 8.41
N ALA A 91 -20.48 -33.99 7.47
CA ALA A 91 -19.90 -34.27 6.15
C ALA A 91 -18.47 -33.75 5.97
N VAL A 92 -17.93 -32.99 6.92
CA VAL A 92 -16.63 -32.33 6.76
C VAL A 92 -15.76 -32.60 7.98
N ASP A 93 -14.73 -33.45 7.78
CA ASP A 93 -13.72 -33.70 8.81
C ASP A 93 -12.67 -32.58 8.87
N GLU A 94 -12.33 -31.99 7.72
CA GLU A 94 -11.32 -30.95 7.58
C GLU A 94 -11.69 -29.99 6.46
N VAL A 95 -11.43 -28.70 6.64
CA VAL A 95 -11.59 -27.66 5.61
C VAL A 95 -10.23 -27.27 5.05
N TRP A 96 -10.14 -27.21 3.75
CA TRP A 96 -8.91 -26.90 3.03
C TRP A 96 -9.04 -25.55 2.32
N PHE A 97 -8.02 -24.73 2.48
CA PHE A 97 -7.83 -23.49 1.73
C PHE A 97 -7.08 -23.76 0.43
N TYR A 98 -7.58 -23.19 -0.66
CA TYR A 98 -6.96 -23.21 -1.97
C TYR A 98 -6.94 -21.80 -2.56
N ALA A 99 -5.86 -21.47 -3.27
CA ALA A 99 -5.77 -20.25 -4.06
C ALA A 99 -5.53 -20.59 -5.53
N ALA A 100 -6.13 -19.82 -6.43
CA ALA A 100 -5.93 -20.00 -7.86
C ALA A 100 -5.89 -18.66 -8.60
N LEU A 101 -5.11 -18.60 -9.68
CA LEU A 101 -5.03 -17.46 -10.59
C LEU A 101 -5.79 -17.76 -11.88
N ASP A 102 -6.65 -16.82 -12.30
CA ASP A 102 -7.23 -16.84 -13.64
C ASP A 102 -6.12 -16.70 -14.70
N LYS A 103 -6.05 -17.62 -15.66
CA LYS A 103 -4.99 -17.68 -16.68
C LYS A 103 -5.01 -16.50 -17.65
N GLN A 104 -6.17 -15.89 -17.87
CA GLN A 104 -6.36 -14.81 -18.84
C GLN A 104 -6.17 -13.44 -18.22
N TYR A 105 -6.74 -13.24 -17.04
CA TYR A 105 -6.82 -11.91 -16.41
C TYR A 105 -5.94 -11.76 -15.17
N HIS A 106 -5.24 -12.81 -14.78
CA HIS A 106 -4.37 -12.83 -13.59
C HIS A 106 -5.09 -12.35 -12.32
N ARG A 107 -6.38 -12.65 -12.21
CA ARG A 107 -7.15 -12.37 -10.99
C ARG A 107 -6.98 -13.52 -10.02
N LEU A 108 -6.80 -13.18 -8.75
CA LEU A 108 -6.70 -14.14 -7.66
C LEU A 108 -8.11 -14.52 -7.20
N ALA A 109 -8.34 -15.80 -7.01
CA ALA A 109 -9.52 -16.33 -6.35
C ALA A 109 -9.11 -17.29 -5.25
N VAL A 110 -9.84 -17.30 -4.14
CA VAL A 110 -9.67 -18.23 -3.03
C VAL A 110 -10.91 -19.09 -2.88
N PHE A 111 -10.66 -20.32 -2.42
CA PHE A 111 -11.67 -21.36 -2.27
C PHE A 111 -11.46 -22.07 -0.93
N LEU A 112 -12.56 -22.41 -0.25
CA LEU A 112 -12.56 -23.36 0.83
C LEU A 112 -13.31 -24.60 0.34
N ALA A 113 -12.75 -25.77 0.61
CA ALA A 113 -13.33 -27.04 0.18
C ALA A 113 -13.24 -28.09 1.29
N ASP A 114 -14.11 -29.11 1.21
CA ASP A 114 -14.06 -30.29 2.05
C ASP A 114 -12.95 -31.28 1.60
N ASP A 115 -12.80 -32.38 2.32
CA ASP A 115 -11.82 -33.44 2.04
C ASP A 115 -12.00 -34.11 0.65
N ASN A 116 -13.19 -34.00 0.07
CA ASN A 116 -13.51 -34.50 -1.25
C ASN A 116 -13.29 -33.46 -2.35
N GLY A 117 -12.80 -32.25 -1.98
CA GLY A 117 -12.59 -31.14 -2.87
C GLY A 117 -13.87 -30.42 -3.32
N GLN A 118 -15.01 -30.67 -2.64
CA GLN A 118 -16.26 -29.96 -2.89
C GLN A 118 -16.15 -28.53 -2.32
N ILE A 119 -16.43 -27.50 -3.14
CA ILE A 119 -16.33 -26.09 -2.73
C ILE A 119 -17.42 -25.75 -1.73
N LEU A 120 -17.01 -25.26 -0.57
CA LEU A 120 -17.86 -24.74 0.49
C LEU A 120 -17.99 -23.22 0.39
N TYR A 121 -16.91 -22.53 0.04
CA TYR A 121 -16.86 -21.09 -0.13
C TYR A 121 -15.90 -20.70 -1.26
N LYS A 122 -16.19 -19.63 -1.98
CA LYS A 122 -15.28 -19.07 -3.00
C LYS A 122 -15.49 -17.56 -3.13
N THR A 123 -14.38 -16.84 -3.37
CA THR A 123 -14.42 -15.40 -3.65
C THR A 123 -13.25 -14.94 -4.51
N ASP A 124 -13.49 -13.92 -5.33
CA ASP A 124 -12.47 -13.10 -6.00
C ASP A 124 -12.52 -11.63 -5.55
N GLN A 125 -13.32 -11.34 -4.52
CA GLN A 125 -13.45 -10.01 -3.94
C GLN A 125 -12.26 -9.70 -3.03
N LEU A 126 -11.06 -9.62 -3.65
CA LEU A 126 -9.77 -9.43 -2.98
C LEU A 126 -9.17 -8.09 -3.42
N GLU A 127 -8.48 -7.40 -2.49
CA GLU A 127 -7.85 -6.09 -2.77
C GLU A 127 -6.90 -6.15 -3.97
N ALA A 128 -6.12 -7.22 -4.10
CA ALA A 128 -5.22 -7.43 -5.23
C ALA A 128 -5.93 -7.40 -6.60
N ASN A 129 -7.21 -7.71 -6.66
CA ASN A 129 -8.01 -7.67 -7.88
C ASN A 129 -8.50 -6.26 -8.28
N TYR A 130 -8.07 -5.22 -7.54
CA TYR A 130 -8.41 -3.82 -7.77
C TYR A 130 -7.17 -2.92 -7.96
N CYS A 131 -5.97 -3.50 -8.12
CA CYS A 131 -4.74 -2.74 -8.38
C CYS A 131 -4.86 -1.85 -9.62
N TYR A 132 -5.54 -2.33 -10.67
CA TYR A 132 -5.89 -1.54 -11.86
C TYR A 132 -7.41 -1.30 -11.88
N PRO A 133 -7.89 -0.17 -11.33
CA PRO A 133 -9.32 0.12 -11.24
C PRO A 133 -10.00 0.15 -12.61
N GLY A 134 -11.12 -0.58 -12.73
CA GLY A 134 -11.90 -0.65 -13.95
C GLY A 134 -11.35 -1.57 -15.04
N GLU A 135 -10.23 -2.26 -14.78
CA GLU A 135 -9.65 -3.26 -15.67
C GLU A 135 -9.91 -4.67 -15.16
N LEU A 136 -10.06 -5.60 -16.08
CA LEU A 136 -10.26 -7.00 -15.74
C LEU A 136 -8.93 -7.67 -15.43
N ARG A 137 -7.88 -7.41 -16.24
CA ARG A 137 -6.54 -7.93 -16.02
C ARG A 137 -5.87 -7.19 -14.88
N GLN A 138 -5.31 -7.96 -13.95
CA GLN A 138 -4.61 -7.47 -12.78
C GLN A 138 -3.11 -7.86 -12.79
N PRO A 139 -2.25 -7.13 -12.10
CA PRO A 139 -0.80 -7.35 -12.13
C PRO A 139 -0.34 -8.45 -11.16
N ILE A 140 -1.19 -9.39 -10.79
CA ILE A 140 -0.91 -10.39 -9.76
C ILE A 140 0.00 -11.48 -10.33
N GLU A 141 1.11 -11.76 -9.64
CA GLU A 141 2.05 -12.84 -9.98
C GLU A 141 1.80 -14.09 -9.16
N LYS A 142 1.68 -13.93 -7.85
CA LYS A 142 1.53 -15.03 -6.89
C LYS A 142 0.81 -14.58 -5.61
N LEU A 143 0.37 -15.54 -4.83
CA LEU A 143 0.06 -15.34 -3.42
C LEU A 143 1.35 -15.53 -2.63
N ALA A 144 1.86 -14.47 -2.00
CA ALA A 144 3.14 -14.49 -1.30
C ALA A 144 3.01 -15.06 0.12
N SER A 145 1.86 -14.86 0.77
CA SER A 145 1.61 -15.37 2.12
C SER A 145 0.13 -15.53 2.39
N VAL A 146 -0.20 -16.54 3.18
CA VAL A 146 -1.51 -16.74 3.78
C VAL A 146 -1.34 -17.05 5.27
N SER A 147 -2.28 -16.61 6.10
CA SER A 147 -2.29 -16.91 7.54
C SER A 147 -3.74 -17.00 8.03
N PHE A 148 -4.00 -17.93 8.92
CA PHE A 148 -5.31 -18.16 9.53
C PHE A 148 -5.24 -17.78 10.99
N GLN A 149 -5.94 -16.72 11.39
CA GLN A 149 -5.88 -16.17 12.74
C GLN A 149 -7.19 -15.43 13.03
N ASP A 150 -7.57 -15.38 14.29
CA ASP A 150 -8.57 -14.45 14.78
C ASP A 150 -7.98 -13.04 14.77
N VAL A 151 -8.33 -12.23 13.78
CA VAL A 151 -7.71 -10.91 13.52
C VAL A 151 -8.40 -9.79 14.30
N ASP A 152 -9.71 -9.88 14.56
CA ASP A 152 -10.50 -8.85 15.23
C ASP A 152 -10.93 -9.19 16.67
N ASN A 153 -10.47 -10.33 17.20
CA ASN A 153 -10.75 -10.86 18.54
C ASN A 153 -12.23 -11.28 18.76
N ASP A 154 -12.88 -11.79 17.73
CA ASP A 154 -14.25 -12.32 17.82
C ASP A 154 -14.29 -13.85 18.05
N SER A 155 -13.14 -14.51 18.04
CA SER A 155 -12.90 -15.95 18.17
C SER A 155 -13.18 -16.78 16.91
N ASP A 156 -13.56 -16.16 15.80
CA ASP A 156 -13.66 -16.84 14.51
C ASP A 156 -12.30 -16.77 13.77
N THR A 157 -12.07 -17.67 12.82
CA THR A 157 -10.81 -17.73 12.11
C THR A 157 -10.87 -16.91 10.81
N ASP A 158 -10.14 -15.82 10.77
CA ASP A 158 -10.00 -14.98 9.59
C ASP A 158 -8.85 -15.44 8.68
N ILE A 159 -8.85 -14.93 7.44
CA ILE A 159 -7.83 -15.22 6.45
C ILE A 159 -7.07 -13.94 6.11
N ILE A 160 -5.79 -13.89 6.49
CA ILE A 160 -4.87 -12.84 6.05
C ILE A 160 -4.23 -13.30 4.74
N LEU A 161 -4.27 -12.45 3.72
CA LEU A 161 -3.71 -12.69 2.39
C LEU A 161 -2.70 -11.60 2.03
N ILE A 162 -1.56 -11.99 1.45
CA ILE A 162 -0.61 -11.05 0.86
C ILE A 162 -0.29 -11.54 -0.54
N ALA A 163 -0.77 -10.80 -1.55
CA ALA A 163 -0.45 -11.03 -2.94
C ALA A 163 0.81 -10.26 -3.33
N GLN A 164 1.66 -10.85 -4.17
CA GLN A 164 2.72 -10.14 -4.87
C GLN A 164 2.22 -9.76 -6.25
N CYS A 165 2.38 -8.47 -6.57
CA CYS A 165 2.00 -7.89 -7.85
C CYS A 165 3.25 -7.34 -8.54
N HIS A 166 3.23 -7.33 -9.87
CA HIS A 166 4.28 -6.74 -10.69
C HIS A 166 3.71 -5.58 -11.50
N ASN A 167 4.24 -4.38 -11.28
CA ASN A 167 3.76 -3.21 -11.99
C ASN A 167 4.33 -3.18 -13.41
N ASP A 168 3.44 -3.19 -14.42
CA ASP A 168 3.82 -3.12 -15.82
C ASP A 168 3.61 -1.72 -16.42
N ARG A 169 3.37 -0.69 -15.58
CA ARG A 169 2.96 0.66 -16.01
C ARG A 169 3.59 1.78 -15.21
N GLY A 170 3.73 2.93 -15.90
CA GLY A 170 4.10 4.19 -15.28
C GLY A 170 5.52 4.24 -14.71
N ASP A 171 5.72 5.12 -13.75
CA ASP A 171 7.03 5.41 -13.14
C ASP A 171 7.60 4.24 -12.31
N TYR A 172 6.76 3.27 -11.95
CA TYR A 172 7.12 2.09 -11.17
C TYR A 172 7.11 0.82 -12.02
N GLN A 173 7.26 0.97 -13.33
CA GLN A 173 7.35 -0.18 -14.23
C GLN A 173 8.49 -1.12 -13.79
N GLU A 174 8.19 -2.43 -13.85
CA GLU A 174 9.13 -3.51 -13.48
C GLU A 174 9.43 -3.64 -11.97
N LYS A 175 8.70 -2.93 -11.10
CA LYS A 175 8.80 -3.12 -9.66
C LYS A 175 7.72 -4.06 -9.16
N SER A 176 8.12 -5.02 -8.34
CA SER A 176 7.20 -5.85 -7.57
C SER A 176 6.76 -5.14 -6.30
N TYR A 177 5.51 -5.33 -5.91
CA TYR A 177 4.94 -4.79 -4.67
C TYR A 177 3.95 -5.77 -4.06
N LYS A 178 3.71 -5.63 -2.75
CA LYS A 178 2.79 -6.48 -2.00
C LYS A 178 1.42 -5.80 -1.87
N VAL A 179 0.34 -6.60 -1.88
CA VAL A 179 -1.02 -6.16 -1.59
C VAL A 179 -1.58 -7.05 -0.51
N GLY A 180 -1.85 -6.48 0.65
CA GLY A 180 -2.41 -7.16 1.81
C GLY A 180 -3.93 -7.06 1.86
N ASP A 181 -4.57 -8.09 2.38
CA ASP A 181 -6.01 -8.16 2.57
C ASP A 181 -6.39 -9.03 3.77
N VAL A 182 -7.59 -8.84 4.31
CA VAL A 182 -8.18 -9.70 5.33
C VAL A 182 -9.59 -10.06 4.90
N LEU A 183 -9.88 -11.36 4.93
CA LEU A 183 -11.24 -11.88 4.86
C LEU A 183 -11.66 -12.23 6.28
N PHE A 184 -12.56 -11.43 6.84
CA PHE A 184 -13.15 -11.64 8.15
C PHE A 184 -14.24 -12.70 8.07
N GLN A 185 -14.24 -13.63 9.01
CA GLN A 185 -15.31 -14.61 9.13
C GLN A 185 -16.46 -14.05 9.97
N GLU A 186 -17.69 -14.21 9.51
CA GLU A 186 -18.92 -13.91 10.25
C GLU A 186 -19.95 -14.98 9.93
N ASP A 187 -20.46 -15.68 10.95
CA ASP A 187 -21.47 -16.74 10.82
C ASP A 187 -21.17 -17.81 9.76
N GLY A 188 -19.89 -18.21 9.63
CA GLY A 188 -19.44 -19.22 8.68
C GLY A 188 -19.23 -18.72 7.24
N SER A 189 -19.49 -17.45 6.96
CA SER A 189 -19.18 -16.79 5.70
C SER A 189 -17.97 -15.86 5.86
N PHE A 190 -17.47 -15.32 4.74
CA PHE A 190 -16.34 -14.39 4.76
C PHE A 190 -16.68 -13.09 4.04
N TYR A 191 -16.25 -11.98 4.62
CA TYR A 191 -16.37 -10.67 4.01
C TYR A 191 -15.07 -9.89 4.08
N ARG A 192 -14.93 -8.86 3.26
CA ARG A 192 -13.81 -7.94 3.25
C ARG A 192 -14.25 -6.54 3.69
N ASP A 193 -13.57 -5.95 4.65
CA ASP A 193 -13.70 -4.52 4.92
C ASP A 193 -12.70 -3.74 4.04
N TYR A 194 -13.22 -3.09 3.00
CA TYR A 194 -12.41 -2.32 2.05
C TYR A 194 -11.65 -1.14 2.71
N ARG A 195 -12.13 -0.62 3.83
CA ARG A 195 -11.47 0.49 4.56
C ARG A 195 -10.24 0.01 5.29
N ILE A 196 -10.32 -1.19 5.87
CA ILE A 196 -9.18 -1.86 6.51
C ILE A 196 -8.16 -2.23 5.43
N SER A 197 -8.58 -2.84 4.32
CA SER A 197 -7.71 -3.20 3.20
C SER A 197 -6.99 -1.98 2.61
N ASP A 198 -7.69 -0.85 2.41
CA ASP A 198 -7.08 0.41 1.94
C ASP A 198 -5.99 0.90 2.91
N LYS A 199 -6.25 0.90 4.22
CA LYS A 199 -5.26 1.34 5.22
C LYS A 199 -4.07 0.39 5.34
N ILE A 200 -4.30 -0.94 5.27
CA ILE A 200 -3.24 -1.94 5.25
C ILE A 200 -2.22 -1.60 4.14
N ASN A 201 -2.70 -1.31 2.94
CA ASN A 201 -1.84 -1.07 1.79
C ASN A 201 -1.28 0.36 1.76
N ARG A 202 -2.06 1.34 2.17
CA ARG A 202 -1.66 2.76 2.18
C ARG A 202 -0.56 3.07 3.18
N PHE A 203 -0.50 2.36 4.31
CA PHE A 203 0.43 2.60 5.40
C PHE A 203 1.47 1.48 5.58
N ASP A 204 1.76 0.71 4.53
CA ASP A 204 2.78 -0.35 4.49
C ASP A 204 2.58 -1.44 5.56
N MET A 205 1.33 -1.75 5.92
CA MET A 205 1.01 -2.85 6.83
C MET A 205 1.04 -4.22 6.16
N ASN A 206 1.17 -4.27 4.84
CA ASN A 206 1.14 -5.46 3.99
C ASN A 206 2.49 -6.20 3.87
N LYS A 207 3.47 -5.87 4.70
CA LYS A 207 4.81 -6.48 4.64
C LYS A 207 4.79 -7.96 5.01
N ASN A 208 4.09 -8.32 6.09
CA ASN A 208 3.85 -9.70 6.52
C ASN A 208 2.54 -9.82 7.31
N PRO A 209 2.04 -11.05 7.57
CA PRO A 209 0.80 -11.25 8.34
C PRO A 209 0.83 -10.64 9.75
N ALA A 210 1.99 -10.63 10.43
CA ALA A 210 2.10 -10.03 11.76
C ALA A 210 1.89 -8.51 11.74
N CYS A 211 2.29 -7.81 10.68
CA CYS A 211 2.01 -6.38 10.52
C CYS A 211 0.52 -6.13 10.39
N ILE A 212 -0.17 -6.93 9.56
CA ILE A 212 -1.63 -6.83 9.36
C ILE A 212 -2.36 -7.12 10.68
N LEU A 213 -1.98 -8.21 11.38
CA LEU A 213 -2.56 -8.59 12.65
C LEU A 213 -2.41 -7.48 13.70
N ASN A 214 -1.21 -6.93 13.86
CA ASN A 214 -0.94 -5.85 14.81
C ASN A 214 -1.72 -4.57 14.46
N PHE A 215 -1.93 -4.31 13.17
CA PHE A 215 -2.72 -3.16 12.73
C PHE A 215 -4.19 -3.33 13.07
N VAL A 216 -4.79 -4.46 12.71
CA VAL A 216 -6.23 -4.68 12.89
C VAL A 216 -6.58 -4.90 14.36
N ARG A 217 -5.86 -5.82 15.04
CA ARG A 217 -6.12 -6.20 16.42
C ARG A 217 -5.73 -5.15 17.45
N ASP A 218 -4.52 -4.60 17.31
CA ASP A 218 -3.89 -3.75 18.35
C ASP A 218 -3.92 -2.26 17.98
N GLY A 219 -4.42 -1.91 16.80
CA GLY A 219 -4.42 -0.54 16.29
C GLY A 219 -3.02 0.01 16.02
N ARG A 220 -1.98 -0.84 15.93
CA ARG A 220 -0.61 -0.42 15.64
C ARG A 220 -0.45 -0.19 14.15
N SER A 221 -0.09 1.03 13.77
CA SER A 221 0.10 1.39 12.36
C SER A 221 1.25 2.37 12.18
N THR A 222 1.69 2.55 10.94
CA THR A 222 2.65 3.57 10.55
C THR A 222 1.98 4.91 10.20
N GLU A 223 0.65 5.01 10.32
CA GLU A 223 -0.11 6.21 9.93
C GLU A 223 0.42 7.48 10.59
N PHE A 224 0.76 7.41 11.89
CA PHE A 224 1.30 8.56 12.62
C PHE A 224 2.64 9.08 12.07
N LEU A 225 3.43 8.25 11.40
CA LEU A 225 4.67 8.68 10.76
C LEU A 225 4.44 9.73 9.66
N TYR A 226 3.23 9.75 9.10
CA TYR A 226 2.84 10.66 8.01
C TYR A 226 1.89 11.76 8.47
N THR A 227 1.25 11.61 9.63
CA THR A 227 0.20 12.51 10.12
C THR A 227 0.54 13.23 11.40
N ALA A 228 1.60 12.83 12.12
CA ALA A 228 2.03 13.50 13.34
C ALA A 228 2.40 14.97 13.07
N GLU A 229 1.93 15.87 13.91
CA GLU A 229 2.17 17.30 13.82
C GLU A 229 3.32 17.76 14.73
N THR A 230 3.66 16.97 15.76
CA THR A 230 4.67 17.34 16.74
C THR A 230 5.69 16.23 17.03
N TYR A 231 6.89 16.66 17.44
CA TYR A 231 7.94 15.75 17.91
C TYR A 231 7.50 14.92 19.12
N GLY A 232 6.74 15.52 20.04
CA GLY A 232 6.19 14.81 21.20
C GLY A 232 5.27 13.67 20.81
N GLU A 233 4.49 13.87 19.77
CA GLU A 233 3.59 12.84 19.23
C GLU A 233 4.38 11.65 18.65
N LEU A 234 5.43 11.89 17.87
CA LEU A 234 6.31 10.82 17.38
C LEU A 234 6.87 9.97 18.54
N LEU A 235 7.38 10.63 19.58
CA LEU A 235 7.95 9.95 20.73
C LEU A 235 6.91 9.15 21.53
N SER A 236 5.68 9.65 21.63
CA SER A 236 4.58 8.94 22.32
C SER A 236 4.18 7.64 21.63
N HIS A 237 4.44 7.52 20.32
CA HIS A 237 4.24 6.31 19.52
C HIS A 237 5.50 5.44 19.40
N ASN A 238 6.49 5.62 20.29
CA ASN A 238 7.74 4.85 20.31
C ASN A 238 8.62 5.03 19.06
N PHE A 239 8.55 6.17 18.36
CA PHE A 239 9.52 6.51 17.35
C PHE A 239 10.90 6.70 18.00
N ARG A 240 11.89 5.93 17.54
CA ARG A 240 13.25 5.92 18.11
C ARG A 240 14.17 6.81 17.28
N VAL A 241 14.60 7.90 17.88
CA VAL A 241 15.51 8.86 17.25
C VAL A 241 16.92 8.31 17.17
N ILE A 242 17.59 8.53 16.04
CA ILE A 242 19.04 8.27 15.87
C ILE A 242 19.76 9.56 16.25
N GLU A 243 20.03 9.71 17.57
CA GLU A 243 20.55 10.98 18.13
C GLU A 243 21.92 11.35 17.57
N GLU A 244 22.77 10.38 17.24
CA GLU A 244 24.12 10.60 16.69
C GLU A 244 24.09 11.26 15.31
N GLN A 245 22.96 11.14 14.61
CA GLN A 245 22.73 11.71 13.28
C GLN A 245 21.77 12.90 13.34
N SER A 246 21.30 13.28 14.53
CA SER A 246 20.43 14.44 14.72
C SER A 246 21.29 15.70 14.87
N TYR A 247 20.91 16.76 14.17
CA TYR A 247 21.62 18.04 14.22
C TYR A 247 20.69 19.21 13.88
N THR A 248 21.12 20.41 14.25
CA THR A 248 20.40 21.65 13.91
C THR A 248 21.02 22.31 12.69
N ARG A 249 20.18 22.71 11.74
CA ARG A 249 20.58 23.41 10.51
C ARG A 249 19.63 24.54 10.19
N ASN A 250 20.17 25.60 9.59
CA ASN A 250 19.35 26.66 9.03
C ASN A 250 19.07 26.32 7.55
N PHE A 251 17.78 26.16 7.24
CA PHE A 251 17.26 26.01 5.89
C PHE A 251 16.68 27.38 5.46
N GLU A 252 17.10 27.90 4.34
CA GLU A 252 16.87 29.29 3.95
C GLU A 252 15.38 29.66 3.84
N LYS A 253 14.53 28.69 3.49
CA LYS A 253 13.08 28.89 3.39
C LYS A 253 12.31 28.55 4.67
N LEU A 254 12.86 27.71 5.52
CA LEU A 254 12.17 27.18 6.70
C LEU A 254 12.71 27.77 8.00
N GLY A 255 13.90 28.38 7.96
CA GLY A 255 14.60 28.85 9.15
C GLY A 255 15.40 27.75 9.85
N LYS A 256 15.61 27.92 11.15
CA LYS A 256 16.40 27.00 11.96
C LYS A 256 15.58 25.76 12.32
N MET A 257 16.01 24.60 11.81
CA MET A 257 15.35 23.31 11.98
C MET A 257 16.27 22.30 12.67
N LYS A 258 15.72 21.45 13.52
CA LYS A 258 16.36 20.20 13.96
C LYS A 258 16.07 19.13 12.92
N VAL A 259 17.09 18.53 12.34
CA VAL A 259 16.99 17.32 11.49
C VAL A 259 16.97 16.13 12.42
N VAL A 260 15.89 15.35 12.38
CA VAL A 260 15.64 14.24 13.31
C VAL A 260 15.39 12.97 12.52
N PRO A 261 16.44 12.19 12.22
CA PRO A 261 16.29 10.84 11.71
C PRO A 261 15.87 9.89 12.81
N GLY A 262 15.10 8.88 12.48
CA GLY A 262 14.73 7.84 13.42
C GLY A 262 14.01 6.69 12.78
N VAL A 263 13.73 5.66 13.56
CA VAL A 263 13.07 4.44 13.13
C VAL A 263 11.87 4.12 14.03
N TYR A 264 10.87 3.56 13.40
CA TYR A 264 9.73 2.95 14.08
C TYR A 264 9.70 1.47 13.76
N ARG A 265 9.67 0.64 14.80
CA ARG A 265 9.61 -0.81 14.63
C ARG A 265 8.17 -1.28 14.59
N MET A 266 7.79 -1.84 13.45
CA MET A 266 6.51 -2.47 13.25
C MET A 266 6.69 -3.97 12.98
N ALA A 267 6.32 -4.81 13.94
CA ALA A 267 6.64 -6.24 13.93
C ALA A 267 8.15 -6.48 13.74
N GLU A 268 8.58 -7.02 12.62
CA GLU A 268 9.98 -7.32 12.31
C GLU A 268 10.66 -6.26 11.43
N TYR A 269 9.91 -5.21 11.05
CA TYR A 269 10.40 -4.16 10.16
C TYR A 269 10.71 -2.86 10.90
N ASP A 270 11.76 -2.18 10.46
CA ASP A 270 12.13 -0.85 10.94
C ASP A 270 11.85 0.18 9.84
N VAL A 271 10.80 1.00 10.02
CA VAL A 271 10.47 2.09 9.09
C VAL A 271 11.34 3.30 9.43
N PHE A 272 12.16 3.73 8.49
CA PHE A 272 13.04 4.87 8.65
C PHE A 272 12.43 6.15 8.10
N MET A 273 12.41 7.21 8.92
CA MET A 273 11.92 8.53 8.55
C MET A 273 12.91 9.61 9.00
N ILE A 274 12.86 10.76 8.35
CA ILE A 274 13.59 11.97 8.75
C ILE A 274 12.58 13.10 8.86
N TYR A 275 12.62 13.85 9.96
CA TYR A 275 11.76 15.01 10.19
C TYR A 275 12.57 16.29 10.31
N LEU A 276 12.03 17.40 9.79
CA LEU A 276 12.46 18.75 10.13
C LEU A 276 11.52 19.30 11.19
N ILE A 277 12.09 19.67 12.34
CA ILE A 277 11.35 20.09 13.52
C ILE A 277 11.78 21.52 13.87
N ASP A 278 10.80 22.42 14.07
CA ASP A 278 11.05 23.80 14.46
C ASP A 278 11.46 23.93 15.95
N GLU A 279 11.76 25.16 16.40
CA GLU A 279 12.15 25.42 17.79
C GLU A 279 10.98 25.22 18.78
N GLN A 280 9.75 25.15 18.32
CA GLN A 280 8.54 24.90 19.10
C GLN A 280 8.21 23.41 19.21
N GLY A 281 8.90 22.57 18.45
CA GLY A 281 8.67 21.11 18.42
C GLY A 281 7.63 20.67 17.39
N ASN A 282 7.22 21.56 16.46
CA ASN A 282 6.31 21.19 15.39
C ASN A 282 7.08 20.54 14.24
N ILE A 283 6.48 19.55 13.60
CA ILE A 283 6.99 18.91 12.40
C ILE A 283 6.65 19.83 11.21
N VAL A 284 7.69 20.36 10.58
CA VAL A 284 7.56 21.27 9.42
C VAL A 284 7.63 20.48 8.10
N TRP A 285 8.43 19.40 8.08
CA TRP A 285 8.60 18.53 6.92
C TRP A 285 8.99 17.11 7.32
N SER A 286 8.61 16.14 6.50
CA SER A 286 9.03 14.74 6.66
C SER A 286 9.59 14.17 5.36
N PHE A 287 10.59 13.29 5.47
CA PHE A 287 11.19 12.59 4.36
C PHE A 287 11.07 11.08 4.57
N GLN A 288 10.78 10.37 3.50
CA GLN A 288 10.73 8.91 3.45
C GLN A 288 11.76 8.40 2.45
N PRO A 289 13.02 8.18 2.87
CA PRO A 289 14.09 7.80 1.95
C PRO A 289 14.13 6.31 1.59
N MET A 290 13.43 5.45 2.33
CA MET A 290 13.48 3.99 2.14
C MET A 290 12.80 3.50 0.87
N GLU A 291 11.71 4.16 0.42
CA GLU A 291 10.85 3.67 -0.67
C GLU A 291 10.37 2.21 -0.47
N ASP A 292 10.78 1.30 -1.36
CA ASP A 292 10.34 -0.10 -1.42
C ASP A 292 11.18 -1.04 -0.52
N TYR A 293 12.17 -0.51 0.22
CA TYR A 293 12.98 -1.32 1.13
C TYR A 293 12.24 -1.65 2.44
N ASP A 294 12.58 -2.80 3.03
CA ASP A 294 11.91 -3.29 4.23
C ASP A 294 12.48 -2.71 5.53
N ASN A 295 13.80 -2.56 5.61
CA ASN A 295 14.46 -2.13 6.84
C ASN A 295 15.60 -1.15 6.58
N LEU A 296 15.79 -0.22 7.52
CA LEU A 296 17.06 0.48 7.64
C LEU A 296 18.12 -0.47 8.19
N TYR A 297 19.08 -0.88 7.35
CA TYR A 297 20.23 -1.69 7.79
C TYR A 297 21.29 -0.83 8.50
N ALA A 298 21.63 0.33 7.93
CA ALA A 298 22.56 1.28 8.55
C ALA A 298 22.40 2.70 7.97
N LEU A 299 22.30 3.70 8.82
CA LEU A 299 22.39 5.10 8.41
C LEU A 299 23.86 5.52 8.36
N LYS A 300 24.37 5.79 7.16
CA LYS A 300 25.77 6.21 6.93
C LYS A 300 25.95 7.69 7.21
N GLY A 301 24.92 8.50 6.95
CA GLY A 301 24.90 9.91 7.31
C GLY A 301 23.86 10.74 6.58
N ILE A 302 23.63 11.94 7.11
CA ILE A 302 22.72 12.95 6.55
C ILE A 302 23.46 14.29 6.49
N GLN A 303 23.39 14.98 5.35
CA GLN A 303 24.03 16.28 5.18
C GLN A 303 23.11 17.29 4.49
N GLY A 304 23.03 18.49 5.08
CA GLY A 304 22.39 19.66 4.45
C GLY A 304 23.42 20.51 3.70
N LYS A 305 23.32 20.62 2.36
CA LYS A 305 24.24 21.37 1.51
C LYS A 305 23.55 21.88 0.25
N ASP A 306 23.88 23.10 -0.17
CA ASP A 306 23.45 23.61 -1.47
C ASP A 306 24.17 22.83 -2.59
N LEU A 307 23.43 22.01 -3.33
CA LEU A 307 23.98 21.12 -4.36
C LEU A 307 23.95 21.75 -5.75
N ASP A 308 22.85 22.38 -6.11
CA ASP A 308 22.60 22.93 -7.44
C ASP A 308 23.01 24.42 -7.57
N GLY A 309 23.44 25.03 -6.48
CA GLY A 309 23.95 26.41 -6.47
C GLY A 309 22.86 27.47 -6.46
N ASP A 310 21.62 27.09 -6.09
CA ASP A 310 20.48 28.02 -6.03
C ASP A 310 20.45 28.85 -4.73
N GLY A 311 21.37 28.60 -3.81
CA GLY A 311 21.50 29.27 -2.52
C GLY A 311 20.65 28.64 -1.40
N PHE A 312 19.92 27.54 -1.67
CA PHE A 312 19.17 26.80 -0.66
C PHE A 312 19.89 25.50 -0.29
N LYS A 313 19.73 25.07 0.95
CA LYS A 313 20.32 23.82 1.39
C LYS A 313 19.41 22.65 1.06
N ASP A 314 19.94 21.75 0.28
CA ASP A 314 19.35 20.44 -0.02
C ASP A 314 19.69 19.42 1.07
N LEU A 315 19.02 18.28 1.07
CA LEU A 315 19.30 17.19 1.99
C LEU A 315 19.82 15.98 1.23
N VAL A 316 21.00 15.49 1.61
CA VAL A 316 21.59 14.24 1.12
C VAL A 316 21.49 13.21 2.21
N VAL A 317 20.91 12.06 1.91
CA VAL A 317 20.76 10.92 2.81
C VAL A 317 21.54 9.75 2.24
N PHE A 318 22.49 9.23 3.00
CA PHE A 318 23.29 8.07 2.62
C PHE A 318 23.06 6.95 3.61
N ALA A 319 22.48 5.84 3.15
CA ALA A 319 22.04 4.74 4.01
C ALA A 319 22.20 3.39 3.31
N LYS A 320 22.17 2.33 4.11
CA LYS A 320 21.99 0.96 3.66
C LYS A 320 20.60 0.49 4.06
N TYR A 321 19.91 -0.11 3.11
CA TYR A 321 18.60 -0.71 3.34
C TYR A 321 18.63 -2.19 3.03
N SER A 322 17.81 -2.96 3.72
CA SER A 322 17.64 -4.38 3.45
C SER A 322 16.21 -4.67 2.97
N TYR A 323 16.08 -5.71 2.19
CA TYR A 323 14.82 -6.23 1.66
C TYR A 323 14.93 -7.73 1.44
N GLU A 324 13.78 -8.41 1.34
CA GLU A 324 13.71 -9.82 1.03
C GLU A 324 13.78 -10.03 -0.48
N GLY A 325 14.75 -10.83 -0.94
CA GLY A 325 14.89 -11.23 -2.33
C GLY A 325 13.86 -12.27 -2.74
N ASP A 326 13.79 -12.58 -4.02
CA ASP A 326 12.80 -13.52 -4.61
C ASP A 326 12.84 -14.94 -4.05
N LEU A 327 13.99 -15.37 -3.52
CA LEU A 327 14.22 -16.67 -2.91
C LEU A 327 14.14 -16.65 -1.37
N GLY A 328 13.74 -15.52 -0.79
CA GLY A 328 13.66 -15.31 0.67
C GLY A 328 15.01 -14.97 1.33
N GLU A 329 16.05 -14.66 0.53
CA GLU A 329 17.33 -14.20 1.04
C GLU A 329 17.31 -12.72 1.42
N LEU A 330 18.06 -12.35 2.46
CA LEU A 330 18.23 -10.95 2.84
C LEU A 330 19.24 -10.28 1.89
N LEU A 331 18.77 -9.28 1.16
CA LEU A 331 19.59 -8.42 0.31
C LEU A 331 19.81 -7.06 0.99
N VAL A 332 20.95 -6.42 0.71
CA VAL A 332 21.30 -5.11 1.28
C VAL A 332 21.88 -4.21 0.19
N ASP A 333 21.19 -3.09 -0.03
CA ASP A 333 21.64 -2.08 -0.98
C ASP A 333 22.15 -0.83 -0.26
N THR A 334 23.15 -0.20 -0.86
CA THR A 334 23.68 1.10 -0.44
C THR A 334 23.09 2.18 -1.32
N VAL A 335 22.34 3.12 -0.72
CA VAL A 335 21.54 4.10 -1.44
C VAL A 335 21.88 5.53 -1.02
N CYS A 336 21.97 6.42 -1.99
CA CYS A 336 22.03 7.86 -1.80
C CYS A 336 20.75 8.49 -2.29
N THR A 337 19.98 9.10 -1.37
CA THR A 337 18.76 9.83 -1.70
C THR A 337 18.99 11.33 -1.56
N VAL A 338 18.56 12.10 -2.53
CA VAL A 338 18.74 13.55 -2.57
C VAL A 338 17.37 14.23 -2.58
N TYR A 339 17.24 15.30 -1.79
CA TYR A 339 16.06 16.15 -1.76
C TYR A 339 16.48 17.60 -1.94
N TYR A 340 16.08 18.21 -3.04
CA TYR A 340 16.34 19.62 -3.32
C TYR A 340 15.33 20.52 -2.60
N GLN A 341 15.80 21.50 -1.86
CA GLN A 341 14.92 22.52 -1.26
C GLN A 341 14.36 23.42 -2.36
N ARG A 342 13.05 23.54 -2.42
CA ARG A 342 12.33 24.39 -3.36
C ARG A 342 11.45 25.38 -2.61
N THR A 343 10.81 26.28 -3.33
CA THR A 343 9.94 27.31 -2.73
C THR A 343 8.77 26.72 -1.92
N ALA A 344 8.27 25.55 -2.34
CA ALA A 344 7.11 24.89 -1.74
C ALA A 344 7.46 23.67 -0.87
N GLY A 345 8.73 23.43 -0.56
CA GLY A 345 9.18 22.29 0.22
C GLY A 345 10.41 21.62 -0.38
N PHE A 346 10.45 20.28 -0.38
CA PHE A 346 11.56 19.52 -0.92
C PHE A 346 11.10 18.62 -2.07
N GLU A 347 11.93 18.52 -3.09
CA GLU A 347 11.73 17.68 -4.26
C GLU A 347 12.79 16.56 -4.27
N LYS A 348 12.36 15.29 -4.38
CA LYS A 348 13.26 14.14 -4.44
C LYS A 348 13.87 14.01 -5.84
N ASP A 349 15.19 13.80 -5.89
CA ASP A 349 15.91 13.47 -7.11
C ASP A 349 15.72 11.99 -7.46
N LYS A 350 14.71 11.69 -8.27
CA LYS A 350 14.43 10.32 -8.71
C LYS A 350 15.46 9.81 -9.72
N ASP A 351 15.98 10.70 -10.58
CA ASP A 351 16.90 10.33 -11.64
C ASP A 351 18.26 9.90 -11.07
N PHE A 352 18.85 10.69 -10.19
CA PHE A 352 20.11 10.33 -9.56
C PHE A 352 19.96 9.05 -8.73
N THR A 353 18.93 8.95 -7.91
CA THR A 353 18.68 7.77 -7.06
C THR A 353 18.53 6.49 -7.89
N ALA A 354 17.87 6.56 -9.05
CA ALA A 354 17.62 5.40 -9.89
C ALA A 354 18.81 4.99 -10.78
N ASN A 355 19.67 5.95 -11.16
CA ASN A 355 20.70 5.72 -12.17
C ASN A 355 22.14 5.75 -11.62
N TYR A 356 22.33 6.11 -10.34
CA TYR A 356 23.64 6.16 -9.71
C TYR A 356 23.79 5.03 -8.69
N GLU A 357 24.69 4.10 -8.95
CA GLU A 357 25.04 3.02 -8.03
C GLU A 357 26.01 3.53 -6.96
N CYS A 358 25.53 3.62 -5.73
CA CYS A 358 26.36 3.91 -4.57
C CYS A 358 27.12 2.67 -4.10
N THR A 359 28.34 2.88 -3.62
CA THR A 359 29.18 1.84 -3.06
C THR A 359 29.39 2.03 -1.56
N GLU A 360 29.82 0.97 -0.86
CA GLU A 360 30.17 1.04 0.56
C GLU A 360 31.32 1.99 0.87
N GLU A 361 32.20 2.23 -0.12
CA GLU A 361 33.38 3.09 0.01
C GLU A 361 33.05 4.57 -0.17
N ASP A 362 31.84 4.89 -0.63
CA ASP A 362 31.39 6.26 -0.77
C ASP A 362 31.29 6.97 0.58
N THR A 363 31.67 8.23 0.60
CA THR A 363 31.47 9.14 1.73
C THR A 363 30.47 10.22 1.34
N LEU A 364 29.77 10.79 2.31
CA LEU A 364 28.84 11.90 2.06
C LEU A 364 29.51 13.06 1.31
N GLU A 365 30.75 13.37 1.63
CA GLU A 365 31.49 14.44 0.98
C GLU A 365 31.82 14.12 -0.48
N ALA A 366 32.21 12.87 -0.76
CA ALA A 366 32.43 12.40 -2.14
C ALA A 366 31.13 12.39 -2.95
N LEU A 367 30.00 11.95 -2.34
CA LEU A 367 28.69 11.92 -2.97
C LEU A 367 28.22 13.29 -3.41
N VAL A 368 28.45 14.35 -2.62
CA VAL A 368 28.14 15.74 -3.01
C VAL A 368 28.84 16.11 -4.33
N GLY A 369 30.13 15.77 -4.47
CA GLY A 369 30.86 15.99 -5.71
C GLY A 369 30.30 15.18 -6.88
N LYS A 370 29.93 13.91 -6.63
CA LYS A 370 29.36 13.00 -7.64
C LYS A 370 27.98 13.45 -8.10
N ILE A 371 27.11 13.92 -7.21
CA ILE A 371 25.79 14.48 -7.54
C ILE A 371 25.96 15.69 -8.46
N ARG A 372 26.85 16.62 -8.09
CA ARG A 372 27.13 17.79 -8.93
C ARG A 372 27.67 17.41 -10.30
N ALA A 373 28.60 16.46 -10.36
CA ALA A 373 29.16 15.96 -11.62
C ALA A 373 28.10 15.27 -12.50
N TYR A 374 27.20 14.50 -11.90
CA TYR A 374 26.11 13.83 -12.59
C TYR A 374 25.21 14.82 -13.35
N TRP A 375 24.84 15.91 -12.67
CA TRP A 375 23.99 16.96 -13.24
C TRP A 375 24.78 18.03 -14.03
N GLY A 376 26.11 17.95 -14.06
CA GLY A 376 26.94 18.96 -14.73
C GLY A 376 27.04 20.29 -14.01
N TRP A 377 26.75 20.34 -12.71
CA TRP A 377 26.92 21.57 -11.91
C TRP A 377 28.38 21.78 -11.54
N GLN A 378 28.77 23.06 -11.53
CA GLN A 378 30.16 23.42 -11.18
C GLN A 378 30.41 23.16 -9.68
N THR A 379 31.61 22.65 -9.37
CA THR A 379 32.07 22.38 -8.00
C THR A 379 32.53 23.65 -7.30
#